data_fc435144cd9c97d4f774a16245715291
#
_entry.id   fc435144cd9c97d4f774a16245715291
#
_cell.length_a   1.000
_cell.length_b   1.000
_cell.length_c   1.000
_cell.angle_alpha   90.00
_cell.angle_beta   90.00
_cell.angle_gamma   90.00
#
_symmetry.space_group_name_H-M   'P 1'
#
loop_
_entity.id
_entity.type
_entity.pdbx_description
1 polymer ?
#
loop_
_entity_poly.entity_id
_entity_poly.type
_entity_poly.pdbx_seq_one_letter_code
_entity_poly.pdbx_strand_id
1 'polypeptide(L)'
;SGNVEHIVNVARSYTDFLSKDFTPAEVYDVCYKDLSKNYRFEYFFKNVVANKIVIGRHRLTTATLLSEFRVGSNKADCVVLNGNSTCYEIKTDLDNFSRLNDQLNAYAKIFDKTFVVIAEGHREYALNNVSDNVGVIVLTDRNTLSEVRSARVVDSKIDPEILVRSLRRS
;
A
#
# COMPACT_ATOMS: atom_id res chain seq x y z
N SER A 1 -12.32 28.65 -6.90
CA SER A 1 -13.56 28.36 -7.66
C SER A 1 -13.50 27.01 -8.40
N GLY A 2 -12.36 26.58 -8.93
CA GLY A 2 -12.25 25.33 -9.69
C GLY A 2 -12.61 24.04 -8.94
N ASN A 3 -12.33 23.95 -7.64
CA ASN A 3 -12.62 22.75 -6.85
C ASN A 3 -14.13 22.53 -6.63
N VAL A 4 -14.93 23.57 -6.49
CA VAL A 4 -16.38 23.45 -6.23
C VAL A 4 -17.10 22.93 -7.48
N GLU A 5 -16.76 23.46 -8.64
CA GLU A 5 -17.34 23.02 -9.91
C GLU A 5 -17.03 21.54 -10.21
N HIS A 6 -15.81 21.12 -9.91
CA HIS A 6 -15.43 19.72 -10.05
C HIS A 6 -16.24 18.79 -9.12
N ILE A 7 -16.42 19.18 -7.84
CA ILE A 7 -17.23 18.41 -6.88
C ILE A 7 -18.68 18.31 -7.35
N VAL A 8 -19.26 19.42 -7.83
CA VAL A 8 -20.64 19.43 -8.34
C VAL A 8 -20.79 18.53 -9.58
N ASN A 9 -19.80 18.53 -10.47
CA ASN A 9 -19.83 17.65 -11.65
C ASN A 9 -19.76 16.17 -11.26
N VAL A 10 -18.92 15.82 -10.31
CA VAL A 10 -18.84 14.45 -9.76
C VAL A 10 -20.15 14.07 -9.06
N ALA A 11 -20.71 14.96 -8.22
CA ALA A 11 -21.96 14.72 -7.52
C ALA A 11 -23.13 14.39 -8.45
N ARG A 12 -23.16 14.96 -9.67
CA ARG A 12 -24.20 14.65 -10.67
C ARG A 12 -24.24 13.17 -11.06
N SER A 13 -23.13 12.48 -10.99
CA SER A 13 -23.06 11.02 -11.28
C SER A 13 -23.57 10.16 -10.12
N TYR A 14 -23.80 10.76 -8.94
CA TYR A 14 -24.18 10.07 -7.72
C TYR A 14 -25.46 10.64 -7.08
N THR A 15 -26.32 11.30 -7.86
CA THR A 15 -27.55 11.96 -7.36
C THR A 15 -28.47 11.03 -6.59
N ASP A 16 -28.54 9.76 -6.95
CA ASP A 16 -29.37 8.74 -6.30
C ASP A 16 -28.86 8.34 -4.90
N PHE A 17 -27.61 8.68 -4.59
CA PHE A 17 -26.92 8.32 -3.35
C PHE A 17 -26.64 9.53 -2.44
N LEU A 18 -26.95 10.74 -2.89
CA LEU A 18 -26.70 11.99 -2.19
C LEU A 18 -28.00 12.62 -1.67
N SER A 19 -27.92 13.32 -0.54
CA SER A 19 -29.02 14.16 -0.05
C SER A 19 -29.23 15.38 -0.97
N LYS A 20 -30.39 16.07 -0.88
CA LYS A 20 -30.62 17.30 -1.65
C LYS A 20 -29.61 18.40 -1.33
N ASP A 21 -29.20 18.48 -0.07
CA ASP A 21 -28.28 19.48 0.46
C ASP A 21 -26.93 18.82 0.81
N PHE A 22 -26.37 18.05 -0.14
CA PHE A 22 -25.14 17.32 0.09
C PHE A 22 -23.94 18.21 0.38
N THR A 23 -23.04 17.70 1.22
CA THR A 23 -21.75 18.30 1.51
C THR A 23 -20.65 17.71 0.63
N PRO A 24 -19.51 18.40 0.44
CA PRO A 24 -18.35 17.81 -0.22
C PRO A 24 -17.90 16.49 0.40
N ALA A 25 -18.00 16.34 1.72
CA ALA A 25 -17.64 15.12 2.42
C ALA A 25 -18.52 13.94 2.00
N GLU A 26 -19.85 14.14 1.87
CA GLU A 26 -20.78 13.11 1.39
C GLU A 26 -20.46 12.66 -0.03
N VAL A 27 -20.08 13.59 -0.92
CA VAL A 27 -19.65 13.25 -2.28
C VAL A 27 -18.41 12.39 -2.25
N TYR A 28 -17.39 12.73 -1.45
CA TYR A 28 -16.18 11.95 -1.30
C TYR A 28 -16.48 10.56 -0.73
N ASP A 29 -17.34 10.45 0.28
CA ASP A 29 -17.71 9.17 0.90
C ASP A 29 -18.41 8.23 -0.09
N VAL A 30 -19.34 8.75 -0.89
CA VAL A 30 -20.05 7.97 -1.91
C VAL A 30 -19.07 7.52 -2.99
N CYS A 31 -18.24 8.43 -3.52
CA CYS A 31 -17.22 8.10 -4.50
C CYS A 31 -16.22 7.06 -3.97
N TYR A 32 -15.76 7.22 -2.73
CA TYR A 32 -14.82 6.29 -2.11
C TYR A 32 -15.43 4.88 -1.96
N LYS A 33 -16.70 4.79 -1.55
CA LYS A 33 -17.43 3.52 -1.46
C LYS A 33 -17.58 2.85 -2.82
N ASP A 34 -17.92 3.60 -3.84
CA ASP A 34 -18.06 3.11 -5.21
C ASP A 34 -16.71 2.62 -5.76
N LEU A 35 -15.66 3.44 -5.65
CA LEU A 35 -14.31 3.09 -6.08
C LEU A 35 -13.76 1.87 -5.32
N SER A 36 -14.00 1.80 -4.01
CA SER A 36 -13.53 0.67 -3.19
C SER A 36 -14.19 -0.66 -3.55
N LYS A 37 -15.40 -0.61 -4.11
CA LYS A 37 -16.18 -1.78 -4.54
C LYS A 37 -15.87 -2.19 -5.99
N ASN A 38 -15.77 -1.20 -6.88
CA ASN A 38 -15.75 -1.43 -8.32
C ASN A 38 -14.39 -1.18 -8.96
N TYR A 39 -13.49 -0.46 -8.30
CA TYR A 39 -12.18 -0.12 -8.83
C TYR A 39 -11.11 -0.01 -7.73
N ARG A 40 -10.52 -1.17 -7.41
CA ARG A 40 -9.53 -1.31 -6.32
C ARG A 40 -8.13 -0.93 -6.81
N PHE A 41 -7.87 0.36 -6.93
CA PHE A 41 -6.60 0.91 -7.39
C PHE A 41 -5.56 1.06 -6.24
N GLU A 42 -4.33 1.38 -6.59
CA GLU A 42 -3.18 1.46 -5.66
C GLU A 42 -3.45 2.33 -4.41
N TYR A 43 -4.09 3.50 -4.59
CA TYR A 43 -4.43 4.39 -3.46
C TYR A 43 -5.38 3.73 -2.45
N PHE A 44 -6.34 2.93 -2.93
CA PHE A 44 -7.21 2.15 -2.06
C PHE A 44 -6.42 1.12 -1.24
N PHE A 45 -5.51 0.38 -1.87
CA PHE A 45 -4.61 -0.56 -1.18
C PHE A 45 -3.73 0.15 -0.14
N LYS A 46 -3.11 1.29 -0.50
CA LYS A 46 -2.30 2.10 0.41
C LYS A 46 -3.11 2.54 1.65
N ASN A 47 -4.35 2.99 1.46
CA ASN A 47 -5.24 3.36 2.56
C ASN A 47 -5.59 2.17 3.46
N VAL A 48 -5.89 1.01 2.89
CA VAL A 48 -6.18 -0.21 3.67
C VAL A 48 -4.95 -0.64 4.47
N VAL A 49 -3.76 -0.63 3.86
CA VAL A 49 -2.49 -0.93 4.53
C VAL A 49 -2.25 0.06 5.67
N ALA A 50 -2.35 1.36 5.43
CA ALA A 50 -2.16 2.39 6.45
C ALA A 50 -3.12 2.22 7.62
N ASN A 51 -4.42 2.06 7.34
CA ASN A 51 -5.43 1.95 8.39
C ASN A 51 -5.34 0.62 9.17
N LYS A 52 -5.17 -0.51 8.49
CA LYS A 52 -5.24 -1.82 9.16
C LYS A 52 -3.91 -2.29 9.74
N ILE A 53 -2.79 -1.91 9.13
CA ILE A 53 -1.47 -2.30 9.63
C ILE A 53 -0.94 -1.26 10.61
N VAL A 54 -0.95 0.02 10.26
CA VAL A 54 -0.36 1.06 11.10
C VAL A 54 -1.29 1.41 12.26
N ILE A 55 -2.55 1.75 11.98
CA ILE A 55 -3.51 2.17 13.01
C ILE A 55 -4.05 0.97 13.77
N GLY A 56 -4.32 -0.15 13.09
CA GLY A 56 -4.92 -1.34 13.69
C GLY A 56 -3.97 -2.22 14.51
N ARG A 57 -2.67 -2.26 14.17
CA ARG A 57 -1.67 -3.10 14.85
C ARG A 57 -0.68 -2.33 15.70
N HIS A 58 -0.51 -1.03 15.47
CA HIS A 58 0.48 -0.18 16.15
C HIS A 58 -0.19 1.06 16.74
N ARG A 59 0.37 1.57 17.84
CA ARG A 59 -0.01 2.88 18.35
C ARG A 59 0.67 3.94 17.47
N LEU A 60 -0.05 4.96 17.04
CA LEU A 60 0.50 6.10 16.27
C LEU A 60 1.68 6.81 17.00
N THR A 61 1.76 6.66 18.32
CA THR A 61 2.85 7.18 19.14
C THR A 61 4.14 6.38 19.03
N THR A 62 4.11 5.15 18.50
CA THR A 62 5.25 4.23 18.46
C THR A 62 5.61 3.74 17.06
N ALA A 63 4.87 4.15 16.05
CA ALA A 63 5.11 3.78 14.67
C ALA A 63 5.10 5.00 13.75
N THR A 64 6.03 5.02 12.79
CA THR A 64 6.08 6.01 11.70
C THR A 64 5.77 5.31 10.38
N LEU A 65 4.85 5.88 9.61
CA LEU A 65 4.56 5.45 8.25
C LEU A 65 5.23 6.41 7.27
N LEU A 66 6.03 5.85 6.36
CA LEU A 66 6.59 6.56 5.22
C LEU A 66 5.93 6.01 3.95
N SER A 67 5.41 6.88 3.12
CA SER A 67 4.89 6.52 1.79
C SER A 67 5.92 6.89 0.73
N GLU A 68 5.97 6.10 -0.35
CA GLU A 68 6.79 6.41 -1.52
C GLU A 68 8.30 6.55 -1.20
N PHE A 69 8.80 5.70 -0.28
CA PHE A 69 10.19 5.75 0.17
C PHE A 69 11.14 5.25 -0.93
N ARG A 70 12.10 6.09 -1.33
CA ARG A 70 13.06 5.76 -2.40
C ARG A 70 14.12 4.78 -1.90
N VAL A 71 14.35 3.71 -2.66
CA VAL A 71 15.38 2.69 -2.43
C VAL A 71 16.18 2.48 -3.72
N GLY A 72 17.30 3.16 -3.84
CA GLY A 72 18.06 3.18 -5.11
C GLY A 72 17.20 3.73 -6.26
N SER A 73 17.05 2.93 -7.32
CA SER A 73 16.16 3.24 -8.46
C SER A 73 14.69 2.86 -8.23
N ASN A 74 14.39 2.15 -7.14
CA ASN A 74 13.03 1.72 -6.80
C ASN A 74 12.39 2.69 -5.80
N LYS A 75 11.08 2.54 -5.60
CA LYS A 75 10.29 3.31 -4.67
C LYS A 75 9.32 2.38 -3.96
N ALA A 76 9.51 2.19 -2.65
CA ALA A 76 8.64 1.37 -1.81
C ALA A 76 7.34 2.11 -1.52
N ASP A 77 6.20 1.46 -1.69
CA ASP A 77 4.90 2.07 -1.52
C ASP A 77 4.63 2.51 -0.08
N CYS A 78 4.90 1.64 0.87
CA CYS A 78 4.74 1.91 2.29
C CYS A 78 5.90 1.32 3.10
N VAL A 79 6.41 2.09 4.05
CA VAL A 79 7.41 1.63 5.03
C VAL A 79 6.91 1.95 6.43
N VAL A 80 6.94 0.99 7.32
CA VAL A 80 6.58 1.16 8.73
C VAL A 80 7.82 0.98 9.60
N LEU A 81 8.08 1.97 10.45
CA LEU A 81 9.17 1.97 11.43
C LEU A 81 8.56 1.90 12.83
N ASN A 82 8.83 0.84 13.59
CA ASN A 82 8.29 0.61 14.93
C ASN A 82 9.24 -0.21 15.81
N GLY A 83 10.51 0.12 15.80
CA GLY A 83 11.60 -0.66 16.40
C GLY A 83 12.22 -1.64 15.38
N ASN A 84 11.46 -2.04 14.37
CA ASN A 84 11.93 -2.71 13.17
C ASN A 84 11.50 -1.91 11.95
N SER A 85 12.16 -2.14 10.83
CA SER A 85 11.79 -1.58 9.53
C SER A 85 11.02 -2.61 8.70
N THR A 86 9.80 -2.30 8.30
CA THR A 86 8.99 -3.20 7.46
C THR A 86 8.54 -2.47 6.20
N CYS A 87 8.89 -3.04 5.05
CA CYS A 87 8.50 -2.55 3.74
C CYS A 87 7.27 -3.31 3.22
N TYR A 88 6.34 -2.59 2.63
CA TYR A 88 5.17 -3.14 1.93
C TYR A 88 5.17 -2.64 0.50
N GLU A 89 5.30 -3.54 -0.45
CA GLU A 89 5.11 -3.31 -1.89
C GLU A 89 3.70 -3.72 -2.27
N ILE A 90 2.98 -2.88 -2.99
CA ILE A 90 1.58 -3.08 -3.34
C ILE A 90 1.47 -3.47 -4.82
N LYS A 91 0.70 -4.52 -5.10
CA LYS A 91 0.35 -4.95 -6.44
C LYS A 91 -1.15 -5.17 -6.54
N THR A 92 -1.83 -4.30 -7.26
CA THR A 92 -3.27 -4.37 -7.53
C THR A 92 -3.57 -5.36 -8.66
N ASP A 93 -4.85 -5.54 -8.99
CA ASP A 93 -5.27 -6.38 -10.12
C ASP A 93 -4.76 -5.87 -11.48
N LEU A 94 -4.40 -4.58 -11.56
CA LEU A 94 -3.99 -3.91 -12.80
C LEU A 94 -2.46 -3.86 -12.98
N ASP A 95 -1.70 -4.28 -11.98
CA ASP A 95 -0.26 -4.13 -11.97
C ASP A 95 0.46 -5.26 -12.70
N ASN A 96 1.61 -4.89 -13.29
CA ASN A 96 2.54 -5.84 -13.89
C ASN A 96 3.57 -6.29 -12.85
N PHE A 97 3.81 -7.59 -12.78
CA PHE A 97 4.74 -8.23 -11.84
C PHE A 97 6.19 -8.35 -12.34
N SER A 98 6.48 -7.93 -13.56
CA SER A 98 7.81 -8.12 -14.18
C SER A 98 8.97 -7.52 -13.37
N ARG A 99 8.73 -6.44 -12.62
CA ARG A 99 9.73 -5.76 -11.79
C ARG A 99 9.66 -6.14 -10.31
N LEU A 100 8.69 -6.95 -9.89
CA LEU A 100 8.43 -7.22 -8.48
C LEU A 100 9.66 -7.81 -7.77
N ASN A 101 10.28 -8.84 -8.32
CA ASN A 101 11.41 -9.48 -7.68
C ASN A 101 12.63 -8.54 -7.56
N ASP A 102 12.87 -7.68 -8.53
CA ASP A 102 13.95 -6.68 -8.47
C ASP A 102 13.66 -5.65 -7.37
N GLN A 103 12.41 -5.21 -7.23
CA GLN A 103 11.97 -4.30 -6.17
C GLN A 103 12.18 -4.95 -4.79
N LEU A 104 11.65 -6.18 -4.58
CA LEU A 104 11.75 -6.89 -3.32
C LEU A 104 13.21 -7.18 -2.92
N ASN A 105 14.06 -7.54 -3.89
CA ASN A 105 15.50 -7.74 -3.68
C ASN A 105 16.21 -6.45 -3.26
N ALA A 106 15.82 -5.30 -3.82
CA ALA A 106 16.36 -4.02 -3.40
C ALA A 106 15.94 -3.66 -1.97
N TYR A 107 14.68 -3.93 -1.61
CA TYR A 107 14.15 -3.65 -0.26
C TYR A 107 14.77 -4.52 0.81
N ALA A 108 15.02 -5.80 0.53
CA ALA A 108 15.68 -6.72 1.45
C ALA A 108 17.10 -6.29 1.88
N LYS A 109 17.73 -5.34 1.15
CA LYS A 109 19.05 -4.80 1.48
C LYS A 109 19.01 -3.73 2.59
N ILE A 110 17.84 -3.14 2.87
CA ILE A 110 17.73 -2.03 3.83
C ILE A 110 16.60 -2.17 4.85
N PHE A 111 15.67 -3.11 4.66
CA PHE A 111 14.57 -3.33 5.60
C PHE A 111 14.69 -4.71 6.27
N ASP A 112 14.31 -4.77 7.55
CA ASP A 112 14.31 -6.01 8.33
C ASP A 112 13.30 -7.02 7.78
N LYS A 113 12.14 -6.53 7.31
CA LYS A 113 11.06 -7.35 6.74
C LYS A 113 10.52 -6.71 5.47
N THR A 114 10.19 -7.55 4.51
CA THR A 114 9.55 -7.11 3.27
C THR A 114 8.29 -7.94 3.03
N PHE A 115 7.20 -7.28 2.74
CA PHE A 115 5.93 -7.88 2.34
C PHE A 115 5.53 -7.42 0.95
N VAL A 116 4.90 -8.30 0.20
CA VAL A 116 4.08 -7.91 -0.93
C VAL A 116 2.61 -7.96 -0.52
N VAL A 117 1.86 -6.90 -0.81
CA VAL A 117 0.41 -6.80 -0.61
C VAL A 117 -0.25 -6.88 -1.97
N ILE A 118 -1.05 -7.91 -2.17
CA ILE A 118 -1.61 -8.26 -3.47
C ILE A 118 -3.13 -8.37 -3.43
N ALA A 119 -3.76 -8.25 -4.60
CA ALA A 119 -5.15 -8.64 -4.79
C ALA A 119 -5.33 -10.16 -4.72
N GLU A 120 -6.55 -10.64 -4.38
CA GLU A 120 -6.86 -12.06 -4.20
C GLU A 120 -6.49 -12.90 -5.43
N GLY A 121 -6.76 -12.41 -6.65
CA GLY A 121 -6.46 -13.11 -7.90
C GLY A 121 -4.98 -13.41 -8.15
N HIS A 122 -4.07 -12.72 -7.45
CA HIS A 122 -2.63 -12.90 -7.60
C HIS A 122 -1.97 -13.76 -6.50
N ARG A 123 -2.78 -14.37 -5.63
CA ARG A 123 -2.30 -15.15 -4.48
C ARG A 123 -1.36 -16.28 -4.88
N GLU A 124 -1.77 -17.13 -5.80
CA GLU A 124 -0.96 -18.28 -6.24
C GLU A 124 0.31 -17.83 -6.94
N TYR A 125 0.21 -16.79 -7.78
CA TYR A 125 1.37 -16.23 -8.44
C TYR A 125 2.43 -15.77 -7.42
N ALA A 126 2.04 -14.99 -6.41
CA ALA A 126 2.97 -14.48 -5.41
C ALA A 126 3.59 -15.61 -4.58
N LEU A 127 2.81 -16.61 -4.14
CA LEU A 127 3.31 -17.74 -3.37
C LEU A 127 4.34 -18.56 -4.14
N ASN A 128 4.21 -18.67 -5.47
CA ASN A 128 5.09 -19.49 -6.30
C ASN A 128 6.30 -18.74 -6.87
N ASN A 129 6.21 -17.41 -7.03
CA ASN A 129 7.23 -16.64 -7.75
C ASN A 129 7.98 -15.60 -6.89
N VAL A 130 7.54 -15.38 -5.65
CA VAL A 130 8.21 -14.47 -4.73
C VAL A 130 9.03 -15.25 -3.72
N SER A 131 10.25 -14.78 -3.44
CA SER A 131 11.20 -15.44 -2.51
C SER A 131 10.58 -15.76 -1.14
N ASP A 132 10.95 -16.89 -0.54
CA ASP A 132 10.38 -17.41 0.72
C ASP A 132 10.63 -16.52 1.95
N ASN A 133 11.58 -15.61 1.89
CA ASN A 133 11.81 -14.63 2.96
C ASN A 133 10.84 -13.45 2.91
N VAL A 134 10.19 -13.22 1.78
CA VAL A 134 9.19 -12.16 1.60
C VAL A 134 7.82 -12.63 2.10
N GLY A 135 7.20 -11.85 2.97
CA GLY A 135 5.83 -12.09 3.40
C GLY A 135 4.82 -11.79 2.29
N VAL A 136 3.70 -12.50 2.31
CA VAL A 136 2.60 -12.28 1.35
C VAL A 136 1.33 -11.97 2.13
N ILE A 137 0.77 -10.80 1.85
CA ILE A 137 -0.51 -10.34 2.39
C ILE A 137 -1.49 -10.21 1.23
N VAL A 138 -2.65 -10.80 1.36
CA VAL A 138 -3.74 -10.71 0.40
C VAL A 138 -4.77 -9.70 0.87
N LEU A 139 -5.11 -8.75 0.03
CA LEU A 139 -6.29 -7.92 0.22
C LEU A 139 -7.49 -8.65 -0.41
N THR A 140 -8.30 -9.24 0.46
CA THR A 140 -9.47 -10.03 0.04
C THR A 140 -10.56 -9.16 -0.58
N ASP A 141 -11.51 -9.78 -1.28
CA ASP A 141 -12.67 -9.09 -1.86
C ASP A 141 -13.59 -8.45 -0.79
N ARG A 142 -13.47 -8.90 0.46
CA ARG A 142 -14.16 -8.30 1.62
C ARG A 142 -13.38 -7.13 2.24
N ASN A 143 -12.35 -6.64 1.56
CA ASN A 143 -11.46 -5.56 2.02
C ASN A 143 -10.78 -5.88 3.36
N THR A 144 -10.43 -7.14 3.61
CA THR A 144 -9.64 -7.55 4.76
C THR A 144 -8.24 -7.95 4.33
N LEU A 145 -7.24 -7.67 5.17
CA LEU A 145 -5.87 -8.12 4.95
C LEU A 145 -5.70 -9.50 5.58
N SER A 146 -5.29 -10.47 4.77
CA SER A 146 -4.98 -11.84 5.19
C SER A 146 -3.49 -12.10 4.95
N GLU A 147 -2.72 -12.31 6.01
CA GLU A 147 -1.32 -12.73 5.91
C GLU A 147 -1.28 -14.23 5.60
N VAL A 148 -0.91 -14.56 4.36
CA VAL A 148 -0.87 -15.96 3.88
C VAL A 148 0.53 -16.56 3.95
N ARG A 149 1.56 -15.70 4.03
CA ARG A 149 2.94 -16.09 4.32
C ARG A 149 3.59 -14.98 5.15
N SER A 150 4.20 -15.34 6.27
CA SER A 150 4.94 -14.40 7.11
C SER A 150 6.29 -14.03 6.49
N ALA A 151 6.68 -12.75 6.64
CA ALA A 151 8.02 -12.33 6.27
C ALA A 151 9.03 -12.86 7.29
N ARG A 152 10.18 -13.34 6.80
CA ARG A 152 11.33 -13.66 7.64
C ARG A 152 12.20 -12.43 7.82
N VAL A 153 12.76 -12.26 9.00
CA VAL A 153 13.79 -11.24 9.23
C VAL A 153 14.99 -11.61 8.39
N VAL A 154 15.48 -10.66 7.60
CA VAL A 154 16.69 -10.88 6.81
C VAL A 154 17.87 -10.50 7.69
N ASP A 155 18.64 -11.52 8.13
CA ASP A 155 19.86 -11.33 8.94
C ASP A 155 21.04 -10.71 8.15
N SER A 156 20.80 -10.29 6.90
CA SER A 156 21.80 -9.60 6.12
C SER A 156 22.05 -8.20 6.72
N LYS A 157 23.32 -7.84 6.87
CA LYS A 157 23.67 -6.47 7.27
C LYS A 157 23.05 -5.49 6.27
N ILE A 158 22.38 -4.47 6.81
CA ILE A 158 21.86 -3.34 6.02
C ILE A 158 23.01 -2.81 5.15
N ASP A 159 22.73 -2.63 3.86
CA ASP A 159 23.66 -1.99 2.95
C ASP A 159 23.72 -0.49 3.25
N PRO A 160 24.81 0.02 3.86
CA PRO A 160 24.89 1.40 4.32
C PRO A 160 24.92 2.38 3.16
N GLU A 161 25.45 1.99 2.00
CA GLU A 161 25.52 2.87 0.84
C GLU A 161 24.14 3.09 0.25
N ILE A 162 23.37 2.03 0.07
CA ILE A 162 21.99 2.12 -0.42
C ILE A 162 21.14 2.91 0.58
N LEU A 163 21.28 2.67 1.88
CA LEU A 163 20.54 3.39 2.92
C LEU A 163 20.84 4.89 2.88
N VAL A 164 22.12 5.28 2.88
CA VAL A 164 22.51 6.71 2.84
C VAL A 164 21.99 7.39 1.58
N ARG A 165 22.07 6.73 0.43
CA ARG A 165 21.52 7.27 -0.83
C ARG A 165 20.00 7.44 -0.78
N SER A 166 19.30 6.53 -0.08
CA SER A 166 17.84 6.58 0.09
C SER A 166 17.37 7.73 1.00
N LEU A 167 18.21 8.17 1.93
CA LEU A 167 17.92 9.28 2.85
C LEU A 167 18.25 10.67 2.28
N ARG A 168 19.01 10.73 1.19
CA ARG A 168 19.34 12.01 0.55
C ARG A 168 18.15 12.48 -0.29
N ARG A 169 17.71 13.72 -0.03
CA ARG A 169 16.83 14.43 -0.97
C ARG A 169 17.62 14.70 -2.25
N SER A 170 17.13 14.23 -3.38
CA SER A 170 17.56 14.66 -4.70
C SER A 170 17.06 16.06 -4.98
#